data_2d63a68f1b45e198e68a947ab0cfcef2
#
_entry.id   2d63a68f1b45e198e68a947ab0cfcef2
#
_cell.length_a   1.000
_cell.length_b   1.000
_cell.length_c   1.000
_cell.angle_alpha   90.00
_cell.angle_beta   90.00
_cell.angle_gamma   90.00
#
_symmetry.space_group_name_H-M   'P 1'
#
loop_
_entity.id
_entity.type
_entity.pdbx_description
1 polymer ?
#
loop_
_entity_poly.entity_id
_entity_poly.type
_entity_poly.pdbx_seq_one_letter_code
_entity_poly.pdbx_strand_id
1 'polypeptide(L)'
;MDELKFFDYGMSKLSADGKARWMRDLDPSVYLPYVGIPMLMVNGNTDTAFDVPQYQKSCRLIPQHFREVCIRPGMRHGHYEGWEPAEIRCFFESAVGDGYPPIRITDVSLDDSLRVSFRTGIFPYSAEFYYTNDTLSDNAHRVWHTVGGTLNREKGTFTAPLPQEGFRFGFVTLKDVRLMSVSTEFISPE
;
A
#
# COMPACT_ATOMS: atom_id res chain seq x y z
N MET A 1 4.07 15.02 -16.90
CA MET A 1 3.60 13.78 -17.53
C MET A 1 2.23 14.03 -18.12
N ASP A 2 2.08 13.81 -19.41
CA ASP A 2 0.86 14.16 -20.17
C ASP A 2 -0.32 13.21 -19.95
N GLU A 3 -0.19 12.25 -19.06
CA GLU A 3 -1.24 11.26 -18.75
C GLU A 3 -2.48 11.89 -18.11
N LEU A 4 -2.31 13.02 -17.43
CA LEU A 4 -3.43 13.81 -16.91
C LEU A 4 -4.29 14.47 -18.01
N LYS A 5 -3.84 14.47 -19.26
CA LYS A 5 -4.68 14.90 -20.39
C LYS A 5 -5.93 14.04 -20.56
N PHE A 6 -5.96 12.84 -19.99
CA PHE A 6 -7.20 12.06 -19.94
C PHE A 6 -8.34 12.82 -19.26
N PHE A 7 -8.06 13.50 -18.16
CA PHE A 7 -9.05 14.35 -17.50
C PHE A 7 -9.40 15.58 -18.33
N ASP A 8 -8.42 16.23 -18.95
CA ASP A 8 -8.63 17.43 -19.75
C ASP A 8 -9.36 17.14 -21.07
N TYR A 9 -9.10 16.01 -21.69
CA TYR A 9 -9.72 15.63 -22.98
C TYR A 9 -10.99 14.78 -22.83
N GLY A 10 -11.17 14.10 -21.71
CA GLY A 10 -12.28 13.19 -21.45
C GLY A 10 -13.27 13.71 -20.41
N MET A 11 -12.92 13.54 -19.13
CA MET A 11 -13.83 13.80 -18.01
C MET A 11 -14.28 15.27 -17.90
N SER A 12 -13.41 16.23 -18.18
CA SER A 12 -13.75 17.66 -18.08
C SER A 12 -14.82 18.07 -19.10
N LYS A 13 -14.89 17.38 -20.24
CA LYS A 13 -15.84 17.65 -21.33
C LYS A 13 -17.19 16.92 -21.18
N LEU A 14 -17.29 15.99 -20.25
CA LEU A 14 -18.55 15.30 -20.01
C LEU A 14 -19.56 16.24 -19.35
N SER A 15 -20.83 16.11 -19.78
CA SER A 15 -21.96 16.70 -19.05
C SER A 15 -22.07 16.12 -17.64
N ALA A 16 -22.86 16.73 -16.78
CA ALA A 16 -23.12 16.20 -15.43
C ALA A 16 -23.63 14.74 -15.47
N ASP A 17 -24.57 14.45 -16.38
CA ASP A 17 -25.10 13.10 -16.59
C ASP A 17 -24.01 12.15 -17.14
N GLY A 18 -23.16 12.62 -18.04
CA GLY A 18 -22.04 11.85 -18.57
C GLY A 18 -21.05 11.45 -17.47
N LYS A 19 -20.71 12.38 -16.58
CA LYS A 19 -19.87 12.13 -15.40
C LYS A 19 -20.51 11.13 -14.44
N ALA A 20 -21.79 11.31 -14.15
CA ALA A 20 -22.55 10.40 -13.27
C ALA A 20 -22.60 8.97 -13.84
N ARG A 21 -22.77 8.82 -15.17
CA ARG A 21 -22.72 7.51 -15.84
C ARG A 21 -21.33 6.90 -15.77
N TRP A 22 -20.28 7.69 -16.05
CA TRP A 22 -18.91 7.22 -15.98
C TRP A 22 -18.56 6.72 -14.58
N MET A 23 -18.88 7.52 -13.55
CA MET A 23 -18.68 7.14 -12.15
C MET A 23 -19.40 5.83 -11.82
N ARG A 24 -20.67 5.72 -12.20
CA ARG A 24 -21.46 4.53 -11.91
C ARG A 24 -20.96 3.28 -12.64
N ASP A 25 -20.56 3.41 -13.89
CA ASP A 25 -20.34 2.27 -14.78
C ASP A 25 -18.85 1.86 -14.85
N LEU A 26 -17.91 2.78 -14.53
CA LEU A 26 -16.48 2.55 -14.74
C LEU A 26 -15.61 2.84 -13.52
N ASP A 27 -16.07 3.63 -12.54
CA ASP A 27 -15.25 3.94 -11.37
C ASP A 27 -15.19 2.73 -10.43
N PRO A 28 -13.98 2.16 -10.17
CA PRO A 28 -13.83 1.03 -9.27
C PRO A 28 -14.37 1.27 -7.86
N SER A 29 -14.39 2.52 -7.40
CA SER A 29 -14.87 2.87 -6.05
C SER A 29 -16.31 2.46 -5.80
N VAL A 30 -17.13 2.34 -6.85
CA VAL A 30 -18.52 1.88 -6.77
C VAL A 30 -18.61 0.37 -6.52
N TYR A 31 -17.62 -0.40 -6.96
CA TYR A 31 -17.63 -1.85 -6.94
C TYR A 31 -16.79 -2.44 -5.79
N LEU A 32 -15.71 -1.77 -5.42
CA LEU A 32 -14.79 -2.23 -4.37
C LEU A 32 -15.47 -2.59 -3.04
N PRO A 33 -16.53 -1.90 -2.57
CA PRO A 33 -17.23 -2.29 -1.35
C PRO A 33 -17.92 -3.66 -1.41
N TYR A 34 -18.19 -4.16 -2.61
CA TYR A 34 -18.90 -5.43 -2.85
C TYR A 34 -17.96 -6.58 -3.21
N VAL A 35 -16.65 -6.39 -3.08
CA VAL A 35 -15.66 -7.45 -3.34
C VAL A 35 -15.87 -8.61 -2.38
N GLY A 36 -16.00 -9.81 -2.94
CA GLY A 36 -16.20 -11.08 -2.22
C GLY A 36 -15.06 -12.08 -2.40
N ILE A 37 -13.91 -11.65 -2.93
CA ILE A 37 -12.72 -12.47 -3.17
C ILE A 37 -11.48 -11.76 -2.64
N PRO A 38 -10.39 -12.49 -2.32
CA PRO A 38 -9.12 -11.88 -1.93
C PRO A 38 -8.62 -10.89 -2.99
N MET A 39 -8.17 -9.74 -2.56
CA MET A 39 -7.59 -8.69 -3.41
C MET A 39 -6.24 -8.23 -2.85
N LEU A 40 -5.22 -8.24 -3.71
CA LEU A 40 -3.94 -7.61 -3.45
C LEU A 40 -3.92 -6.24 -4.12
N MET A 41 -3.70 -5.21 -3.31
CA MET A 41 -3.51 -3.85 -3.76
C MET A 41 -2.02 -3.52 -3.70
N VAL A 42 -1.38 -3.30 -4.86
CA VAL A 42 0.05 -2.95 -4.95
C VAL A 42 0.18 -1.54 -5.49
N ASN A 43 1.00 -0.73 -4.84
CA ASN A 43 1.36 0.60 -5.32
C ASN A 43 2.77 0.98 -4.87
N GLY A 44 3.37 1.96 -5.52
CA GLY A 44 4.66 2.52 -5.15
C GLY A 44 4.52 3.82 -4.35
N ASN A 45 5.40 4.04 -3.38
CA ASN A 45 5.45 5.31 -2.67
C ASN A 45 6.02 6.47 -3.55
N THR A 46 6.54 6.15 -4.73
CA THR A 46 7.04 7.11 -5.73
C THR A 46 6.20 7.12 -7.01
N ASP A 47 5.02 6.50 -6.99
CA ASP A 47 4.09 6.51 -8.11
C ASP A 47 3.53 7.93 -8.35
N THR A 48 3.70 8.45 -9.56
CA THR A 48 3.29 9.81 -9.93
C THR A 48 1.84 9.90 -10.38
N ALA A 49 1.23 8.80 -10.76
CA ALA A 49 -0.16 8.77 -11.24
C ALA A 49 -1.16 8.41 -10.13
N PHE A 50 -0.76 7.51 -9.23
CA PHE A 50 -1.58 7.10 -8.10
C PHE A 50 -0.85 7.41 -6.79
N ASP A 51 -1.10 8.59 -6.26
CA ASP A 51 -0.50 8.96 -4.97
C ASP A 51 -1.05 8.05 -3.86
N VAL A 52 -0.25 7.83 -2.81
CA VAL A 52 -0.57 6.86 -1.78
C VAL A 52 -1.83 7.20 -0.99
N PRO A 53 -2.18 8.47 -0.68
CA PRO A 53 -3.46 8.80 -0.08
C PRO A 53 -4.68 8.37 -0.91
N GLN A 54 -4.63 8.51 -2.23
CA GLN A 54 -5.73 8.09 -3.12
C GLN A 54 -5.80 6.56 -3.22
N TYR A 55 -4.65 5.91 -3.35
CA TYR A 55 -4.54 4.46 -3.27
C TYR A 55 -5.14 3.92 -1.97
N GLN A 56 -4.80 4.52 -0.81
CA GLN A 56 -5.31 4.10 0.48
C GLN A 56 -6.85 4.26 0.59
N LYS A 57 -7.41 5.33 0.03
CA LYS A 57 -8.86 5.48 -0.04
C LYS A 57 -9.52 4.33 -0.79
N SER A 58 -8.96 3.95 -1.94
CA SER A 58 -9.46 2.82 -2.72
C SER A 58 -9.32 1.50 -1.96
N CYS A 59 -8.17 1.26 -1.32
CA CYS A 59 -7.96 0.07 -0.48
C CYS A 59 -9.01 -0.04 0.62
N ARG A 60 -9.34 1.05 1.29
CA ARG A 60 -10.30 1.08 2.41
C ARG A 60 -11.74 0.76 2.01
N LEU A 61 -12.07 0.86 0.73
CA LEU A 61 -13.37 0.44 0.21
C LEU A 61 -13.51 -1.08 0.18
N ILE A 62 -12.40 -1.81 0.05
CA ILE A 62 -12.43 -3.28 0.03
C ILE A 62 -12.65 -3.78 1.47
N PRO A 63 -13.58 -4.74 1.69
CA PRO A 63 -13.77 -5.33 3.01
C PRO A 63 -12.45 -5.88 3.58
N GLN A 64 -12.16 -5.55 4.84
CA GLN A 64 -10.85 -5.77 5.47
C GLN A 64 -10.33 -7.22 5.36
N HIS A 65 -11.23 -8.20 5.42
CA HIS A 65 -10.86 -9.62 5.38
C HIS A 65 -10.45 -10.11 3.98
N PHE A 66 -10.77 -9.35 2.93
CA PHE A 66 -10.36 -9.63 1.54
C PHE A 66 -9.18 -8.79 1.09
N ARG A 67 -8.74 -7.81 1.87
CA ARG A 67 -7.77 -6.81 1.47
C ARG A 67 -6.37 -7.13 1.96
N GLU A 68 -5.43 -7.20 1.03
CA GLU A 68 -3.99 -7.19 1.30
C GLU A 68 -3.38 -5.92 0.71
N VAL A 69 -2.56 -5.21 1.50
CA VAL A 69 -1.95 -3.94 1.12
C VAL A 69 -0.46 -4.12 0.93
N CYS A 70 0.06 -3.61 -0.18
CA CYS A 70 1.48 -3.59 -0.47
C CYS A 70 1.89 -2.23 -1.04
N ILE A 71 2.56 -1.42 -0.22
CA ILE A 71 3.25 -0.21 -0.66
C ILE A 71 4.70 -0.58 -0.88
N ARG A 72 5.16 -0.58 -2.14
CA ARG A 72 6.54 -0.92 -2.50
C ARG A 72 7.43 0.32 -2.49
N PRO A 73 8.48 0.33 -1.65
CA PRO A 73 9.42 1.44 -1.63
C PRO A 73 10.15 1.62 -2.97
N GLY A 74 10.15 2.85 -3.49
CA GLY A 74 10.83 3.22 -4.72
C GLY A 74 10.18 2.75 -6.02
N MET A 75 9.06 2.04 -5.97
CA MET A 75 8.33 1.64 -7.17
C MET A 75 7.68 2.85 -7.81
N ARG A 76 7.96 3.04 -9.10
CA ARG A 76 7.41 4.12 -9.93
C ARG A 76 6.16 3.67 -10.66
N HIS A 77 5.46 4.63 -11.28
CA HIS A 77 4.40 4.33 -12.21
C HIS A 77 4.96 3.84 -13.54
N GLY A 78 4.52 2.66 -13.99
CA GLY A 78 4.93 2.11 -15.28
C GLY A 78 4.40 0.69 -15.49
N HIS A 79 4.37 0.27 -16.75
CA HIS A 79 3.91 -1.08 -17.08
C HIS A 79 4.85 -2.16 -16.53
N TYR A 80 6.17 -1.96 -16.65
CA TYR A 80 7.14 -2.91 -16.11
C TYR A 80 7.04 -3.02 -14.60
N GLU A 81 7.02 -1.88 -13.93
CA GLU A 81 6.89 -1.80 -12.47
C GLU A 81 5.61 -2.48 -11.97
N GLY A 82 4.52 -2.38 -12.73
CA GLY A 82 3.23 -2.99 -12.38
C GLY A 82 3.16 -4.50 -12.62
N TRP A 83 4.03 -5.07 -13.47
CA TRP A 83 4.05 -6.51 -13.78
C TRP A 83 5.12 -7.29 -13.03
N GLU A 84 6.15 -6.63 -12.55
CA GLU A 84 7.32 -7.23 -11.89
C GLU A 84 7.07 -7.72 -10.45
N PRO A 85 6.16 -7.17 -9.63
CA PRO A 85 6.04 -7.52 -8.23
C PRO A 85 5.90 -9.02 -7.99
N ALA A 86 6.85 -9.61 -7.25
CA ALA A 86 6.77 -11.00 -6.80
C ALA A 86 5.51 -11.26 -5.97
N GLU A 87 4.98 -10.23 -5.36
CA GLU A 87 3.74 -10.21 -4.60
C GLU A 87 2.56 -10.74 -5.41
N ILE A 88 2.48 -10.40 -6.70
CA ILE A 88 1.39 -10.84 -7.59
C ILE A 88 1.39 -12.38 -7.68
N ARG A 89 2.54 -12.98 -8.00
CA ARG A 89 2.67 -14.43 -8.11
C ARG A 89 2.38 -15.11 -6.78
N CYS A 90 3.01 -14.66 -5.69
CA CYS A 90 2.83 -15.28 -4.38
C CYS A 90 1.37 -15.18 -3.89
N PHE A 91 0.71 -14.07 -4.19
CA PHE A 91 -0.70 -13.87 -3.85
C PHE A 91 -1.60 -14.84 -4.62
N PHE A 92 -1.39 -14.98 -5.95
CA PHE A 92 -2.15 -15.94 -6.75
C PHE A 92 -1.94 -17.38 -6.30
N GLU A 93 -0.70 -17.81 -6.08
CA GLU A 93 -0.38 -19.15 -5.55
C GLU A 93 -1.11 -19.41 -4.23
N SER A 94 -1.13 -18.43 -3.33
CA SER A 94 -1.88 -18.52 -2.08
C SER A 94 -3.40 -18.60 -2.28
N ALA A 95 -3.93 -17.80 -3.20
CA ALA A 95 -5.37 -17.73 -3.45
C ALA A 95 -5.93 -19.00 -4.07
N VAL A 96 -5.15 -19.73 -4.88
CA VAL A 96 -5.54 -21.01 -5.47
C VAL A 96 -5.20 -22.22 -4.59
N GLY A 97 -4.57 -22.01 -3.44
CA GLY A 97 -4.25 -23.06 -2.46
C GLY A 97 -2.91 -23.76 -2.66
N ASP A 98 -2.08 -23.31 -3.61
CA ASP A 98 -0.76 -23.90 -3.91
C ASP A 98 0.39 -23.22 -3.16
N GLY A 99 0.10 -22.18 -2.40
CA GLY A 99 1.10 -21.38 -1.71
C GLY A 99 0.73 -21.01 -0.26
N TYR A 100 1.71 -20.50 0.46
CA TYR A 100 1.48 -19.97 1.80
C TYR A 100 0.78 -18.59 1.72
N PRO A 101 -0.15 -18.32 2.65
CA PRO A 101 -0.80 -17.01 2.68
C PRO A 101 0.20 -15.88 2.95
N PRO A 102 -0.12 -14.65 2.50
CA PRO A 102 0.64 -13.45 2.84
C PRO A 102 0.76 -13.26 4.35
N ILE A 103 1.80 -12.50 4.77
CA ILE A 103 1.87 -11.99 6.14
C ILE A 103 0.65 -11.11 6.37
N ARG A 104 -0.08 -11.33 7.46
CA ARG A 104 -1.25 -10.53 7.81
C ARG A 104 -0.92 -9.59 8.95
N ILE A 105 -0.92 -8.29 8.68
CA ILE A 105 -0.82 -7.27 9.71
C ILE A 105 -2.14 -7.25 10.48
N THR A 106 -2.03 -7.36 11.81
CA THR A 106 -3.20 -7.46 12.70
C THR A 106 -3.43 -6.22 13.54
N ASP A 107 -2.36 -5.47 13.81
CA ASP A 107 -2.43 -4.25 14.61
C ASP A 107 -1.26 -3.33 14.32
N VAL A 108 -1.49 -2.02 14.47
CA VAL A 108 -0.47 -0.98 14.38
C VAL A 108 -0.73 0.02 15.51
N SER A 109 0.24 0.21 16.38
CA SER A 109 0.19 1.23 17.43
C SER A 109 1.37 2.19 17.32
N LEU A 110 1.12 3.44 17.70
CA LEU A 110 2.06 4.54 17.68
C LEU A 110 2.02 5.27 19.03
N ASP A 111 2.95 4.90 19.91
CA ASP A 111 3.11 5.49 21.23
C ASP A 111 4.53 6.09 21.34
N ASP A 112 5.35 5.63 22.28
CA ASP A 112 6.78 5.96 22.37
C ASP A 112 7.62 5.32 21.26
N SER A 113 7.03 4.36 20.55
CA SER A 113 7.60 3.66 19.42
C SER A 113 6.51 3.21 18.46
N LEU A 114 6.87 2.99 17.20
CA LEU A 114 5.99 2.34 16.24
C LEU A 114 6.05 0.83 16.46
N ARG A 115 4.89 0.21 16.68
CA ARG A 115 4.75 -1.23 16.80
C ARG A 115 3.76 -1.76 15.77
N VAL A 116 4.16 -2.83 15.07
CA VAL A 116 3.31 -3.57 14.13
C VAL A 116 3.21 -5.01 14.61
N SER A 117 2.00 -5.52 14.77
CA SER A 117 1.73 -6.92 15.06
C SER A 117 1.28 -7.63 13.79
N PHE A 118 1.72 -8.89 13.62
CA PHE A 118 1.38 -9.68 12.43
C PHE A 118 1.23 -11.16 12.71
N ARG A 119 0.53 -11.85 11.83
CA ARG A 119 0.43 -13.31 11.78
C ARG A 119 0.92 -13.81 10.43
N THR A 120 1.54 -14.98 10.41
CA THR A 120 2.10 -15.54 9.18
C THR A 120 2.39 -17.02 9.31
N GLY A 121 2.31 -17.75 8.19
CA GLY A 121 2.85 -19.10 8.05
C GLY A 121 4.32 -19.12 7.58
N ILE A 122 4.80 -18.00 6.99
CA ILE A 122 6.20 -17.79 6.62
C ILE A 122 6.67 -16.49 7.26
N PHE A 123 7.67 -16.57 8.12
CA PHE A 123 8.17 -15.40 8.84
C PHE A 123 8.87 -14.40 7.90
N PRO A 124 8.68 -13.09 8.14
CA PRO A 124 9.44 -12.08 7.44
C PRO A 124 10.93 -12.19 7.75
N TYR A 125 11.79 -11.98 6.75
CA TYR A 125 13.22 -11.86 6.98
C TYR A 125 13.63 -10.40 7.21
N SER A 126 12.86 -9.43 6.72
CA SER A 126 13.08 -8.00 6.97
C SER A 126 11.79 -7.28 7.29
N ALA A 127 11.94 -6.20 8.05
CA ALA A 127 10.92 -5.22 8.33
C ALA A 127 11.57 -3.84 8.42
N GLU A 128 10.95 -2.85 7.78
CA GLU A 128 11.48 -1.49 7.72
C GLU A 128 10.34 -0.48 7.85
N PHE A 129 10.59 0.59 8.59
CA PHE A 129 9.70 1.73 8.68
C PHE A 129 10.19 2.84 7.73
N TYR A 130 9.35 3.18 6.76
CA TYR A 130 9.55 4.28 5.83
C TYR A 130 8.73 5.47 6.28
N TYR A 131 9.36 6.66 6.33
CA TYR A 131 8.68 7.87 6.74
C TYR A 131 9.14 9.09 5.93
N THR A 132 8.34 10.14 5.98
CA THR A 132 8.65 11.42 5.36
C THR A 132 8.06 12.58 6.16
N ASN A 133 8.75 13.72 6.12
CA ASN A 133 8.27 15.03 6.53
C ASN A 133 7.90 15.92 5.35
N ASP A 134 8.20 15.45 4.12
CA ASP A 134 7.93 16.19 2.90
C ASP A 134 6.47 15.98 2.46
N THR A 135 5.65 16.99 2.70
CA THR A 135 4.24 17.04 2.31
C THR A 135 3.98 17.91 1.08
N LEU A 136 5.00 18.58 0.56
CA LEU A 136 4.88 19.57 -0.52
C LEU A 136 5.29 18.99 -1.87
N SER A 137 6.29 18.11 -1.89
CA SER A 137 6.75 17.50 -3.13
C SER A 137 5.72 16.49 -3.66
N ASP A 138 5.68 16.37 -4.98
CA ASP A 138 4.99 15.25 -5.61
C ASP A 138 5.67 13.90 -5.25
N ASN A 139 5.00 12.80 -5.54
CA ASN A 139 5.50 11.49 -5.15
C ASN A 139 6.86 11.13 -5.77
N ALA A 140 7.17 11.61 -6.98
CA ALA A 140 8.44 11.32 -7.64
C ALA A 140 9.64 11.98 -6.96
N HIS A 141 9.42 13.14 -6.37
CA HIS A 141 10.48 13.97 -5.77
C HIS A 141 10.47 13.93 -4.24
N ARG A 142 9.44 13.29 -3.65
CA ARG A 142 9.30 13.20 -2.19
C ARG A 142 10.46 12.44 -1.57
N VAL A 143 11.08 13.05 -0.56
CA VAL A 143 12.18 12.43 0.17
C VAL A 143 11.64 11.47 1.22
N TRP A 144 12.04 10.22 1.12
CA TRP A 144 11.71 9.16 2.07
C TRP A 144 12.93 8.76 2.87
N HIS A 145 12.73 8.55 4.16
CA HIS A 145 13.73 8.06 5.10
C HIS A 145 13.32 6.69 5.61
N THR A 146 14.30 5.93 6.12
CA THR A 146 14.05 4.61 6.72
C THR A 146 14.56 4.56 8.14
N VAL A 147 13.82 3.86 8.99
CA VAL A 147 14.25 3.50 10.33
C VAL A 147 14.17 1.99 10.47
N GLY A 148 15.30 1.39 10.83
CA GLY A 148 15.36 -0.01 11.21
C GLY A 148 14.75 -0.22 12.59
N GLY A 149 14.34 -1.46 12.86
CA GLY A 149 13.73 -1.82 14.14
C GLY A 149 14.03 -3.26 14.54
N THR A 150 13.40 -3.70 15.59
CA THR A 150 13.49 -5.07 16.11
C THR A 150 12.35 -5.92 15.58
N LEU A 151 12.69 -6.93 14.79
CA LEU A 151 11.75 -7.92 14.29
C LEU A 151 11.74 -9.15 15.23
N ASN A 152 10.68 -9.32 15.97
CA ASN A 152 10.47 -10.50 16.82
C ASN A 152 9.55 -11.51 16.12
N ARG A 153 10.15 -12.55 15.56
CA ARG A 153 9.43 -13.56 14.79
C ARG A 153 8.53 -14.43 15.64
N GLU A 154 8.93 -14.74 16.88
CA GLU A 154 8.17 -15.59 17.81
C GLU A 154 6.89 -14.89 18.26
N LYS A 155 7.00 -13.59 18.59
CA LYS A 155 5.85 -12.79 19.00
C LYS A 155 5.02 -12.26 17.84
N GLY A 156 5.52 -12.35 16.61
CA GLY A 156 4.86 -11.76 15.44
C GLY A 156 4.79 -10.22 15.54
N THR A 157 5.90 -9.58 15.93
CA THR A 157 5.94 -8.12 16.11
C THR A 157 7.17 -7.50 15.46
N PHE A 158 6.99 -6.30 14.93
CA PHE A 158 8.07 -5.38 14.56
C PHE A 158 7.94 -4.11 15.39
N THR A 159 9.04 -3.60 15.94
CA THR A 159 9.07 -2.36 16.72
C THR A 159 10.20 -1.49 16.23
N ALA A 160 9.90 -0.25 15.86
CA ALA A 160 10.88 0.75 15.44
C ALA A 160 10.82 1.98 16.35
N PRO A 161 11.97 2.61 16.66
CA PRO A 161 11.98 3.89 17.32
C PRO A 161 11.36 4.95 16.42
N LEU A 162 10.78 5.98 17.00
CA LEU A 162 10.29 7.14 16.24
C LEU A 162 11.46 8.03 15.83
N PRO A 163 11.40 8.68 14.65
CA PRO A 163 12.38 9.68 14.25
C PRO A 163 12.42 10.84 15.25
N GLN A 164 13.62 11.31 15.60
CA GLN A 164 13.77 12.39 16.59
C GLN A 164 13.11 13.71 16.15
N GLU A 165 13.15 14.01 14.87
CA GLU A 165 12.46 15.14 14.26
C GLU A 165 10.96 14.93 14.06
N GLY A 166 10.43 13.75 14.47
CA GLY A 166 9.07 13.32 14.15
C GLY A 166 8.91 12.93 12.69
N PHE A 167 7.67 12.67 12.28
CA PHE A 167 7.32 12.41 10.87
C PHE A 167 5.88 12.83 10.59
N ARG A 168 5.57 13.08 9.33
CA ARG A 168 4.21 13.45 8.91
C ARG A 168 3.38 12.24 8.50
N PHE A 169 3.98 11.34 7.74
CA PHE A 169 3.39 10.06 7.43
C PHE A 169 4.46 9.04 7.04
N GLY A 170 4.12 7.79 7.22
CA GLY A 170 5.00 6.68 6.91
C GLY A 170 4.23 5.37 6.79
N PHE A 171 4.94 4.30 6.54
CA PHE A 171 4.40 2.94 6.48
C PHE A 171 5.49 1.93 6.83
N VAL A 172 5.08 0.77 7.31
CA VAL A 172 5.99 -0.35 7.56
C VAL A 172 5.83 -1.37 6.45
N THR A 173 6.94 -1.87 5.92
CA THR A 173 6.96 -3.01 5.00
C THR A 173 7.57 -4.23 5.69
N LEU A 174 6.87 -5.36 5.63
CA LEU A 174 7.34 -6.68 6.05
C LEU A 174 7.58 -7.51 4.80
N LYS A 175 8.75 -8.14 4.66
CA LYS A 175 9.12 -8.92 3.49
C LYS A 175 9.56 -10.33 3.85
N ASP A 176 9.00 -11.34 3.22
CA ASP A 176 9.36 -12.74 3.41
C ASP A 176 10.37 -13.26 2.37
N VAL A 177 10.86 -14.48 2.57
CA VAL A 177 11.88 -15.10 1.71
C VAL A 177 11.44 -15.32 0.26
N ARG A 178 10.15 -15.27 -0.04
CA ARG A 178 9.60 -15.35 -1.40
C ARG A 178 9.66 -14.00 -2.13
N LEU A 179 10.19 -12.97 -1.49
CA LEU A 179 10.12 -11.56 -1.88
C LEU A 179 8.71 -10.95 -1.81
N MET A 180 7.77 -11.67 -1.18
CA MET A 180 6.43 -11.16 -0.91
C MET A 180 6.52 -10.09 0.15
N SER A 181 6.06 -8.90 -0.18
CA SER A 181 5.94 -7.78 0.75
C SER A 181 4.48 -7.51 1.08
N VAL A 182 4.22 -7.19 2.33
CA VAL A 182 2.98 -6.55 2.77
C VAL A 182 3.32 -5.27 3.52
N SER A 183 2.44 -4.32 3.52
CA SER A 183 2.66 -3.08 4.24
C SER A 183 1.48 -2.69 5.11
N THR A 184 1.75 -1.85 6.10
CA THR A 184 0.69 -1.10 6.77
C THR A 184 0.04 -0.14 5.77
N GLU A 185 -1.13 0.35 6.11
CA GLU A 185 -1.61 1.62 5.57
C GLU A 185 -0.65 2.75 5.99
N PHE A 186 -0.85 3.95 5.47
CA PHE A 186 -0.12 5.11 5.97
C PHE A 186 -0.48 5.38 7.43
N ILE A 187 0.57 5.59 8.19
CA ILE A 187 0.57 5.96 9.60
C ILE A 187 0.90 7.43 9.67
N SER A 188 0.17 8.20 10.42
CA SER A 188 0.49 9.59 10.76
C SER A 188 0.38 9.76 12.27
N PRO A 189 1.31 10.50 12.91
CA PRO A 189 1.09 10.99 14.26
C PRO A 189 -0.17 11.87 14.27
N GLU A 190 -0.91 11.83 15.36
CA GLU A 190 -2.04 12.74 15.57
C GLU A 190 -1.57 14.19 15.77
#